data_60b320d013adc4f082883d823bf0993c
#
_entry.id   60b320d013adc4f082883d823bf0993c
#
_cell.length_a   1.000
_cell.length_b   1.000
_cell.length_c   1.000
_cell.angle_alpha   90.00
_cell.angle_beta   90.00
_cell.angle_gamma   90.00
#
_symmetry.space_group_name_H-M   'P 1'
#
loop_
_entity.id
_entity.type
_entity.pdbx_description
1 polymer ?
#
loop_
_entity_poly.entity_id
_entity_poly.type
_entity_poly.pdbx_seq_one_letter_code
_entity_poly.pdbx_strand_id
1 'polypeptide(L)'
;RLYFDATIGHRPLANVDIPDLELLPAAYPAVRSVRFQAGLELGLLHYGMWLIAGIARIGLVRDWSRWSKPIVRASEWFIRWGTDTGGMQINLRGLDHQQQPLHLKWVLGATEGIGPYIPTLSALILARRLISGELSERGAIPCMNLFPLSAFEQEAQGLAIYHQLETHRG
;
A
#
# COMPACT_ATOMS: atom_id res chain seq x y z
N ARG A 1 9.28 -0.41 12.94
CA ARG A 1 8.49 0.84 12.76
C ARG A 1 9.09 1.65 11.63
N LEU A 2 8.26 2.25 10.79
CA LEU A 2 8.65 3.12 9.70
C LEU A 2 8.05 4.51 9.93
N TYR A 3 8.85 5.55 9.68
CA TYR A 3 8.36 6.93 9.64
C TYR A 3 7.96 7.27 8.20
N PHE A 4 6.76 7.74 8.01
CA PHE A 4 6.22 8.17 6.72
C PHE A 4 6.51 9.65 6.49
N ASP A 5 5.76 10.50 7.17
CA ASP A 5 5.87 11.95 7.17
C ASP A 5 5.30 12.54 8.47
N ALA A 6 5.16 13.87 8.54
CA ALA A 6 4.64 14.57 9.72
C ALA A 6 3.16 14.28 9.99
N THR A 7 2.36 13.99 8.96
CA THR A 7 0.90 13.75 9.08
C THR A 7 0.62 12.32 9.53
N ILE A 8 1.30 11.34 8.94
CA ILE A 8 1.09 9.91 9.22
C ILE A 8 1.89 9.48 10.45
N GLY A 9 3.13 10.00 10.61
CA GLY A 9 4.04 9.65 11.70
C GLY A 9 4.64 8.26 11.57
N HIS A 10 4.92 7.63 12.72
CA HIS A 10 5.49 6.29 12.79
C HIS A 10 4.41 5.22 12.81
N ARG A 11 4.57 4.18 11.98
CA ARG A 11 3.66 3.02 11.95
C ARG A 11 4.45 1.71 12.19
N PRO A 12 3.93 0.79 13.00
CA PRO A 12 4.46 -0.57 13.06
C PRO A 12 4.12 -1.30 11.76
N LEU A 13 5.08 -2.01 11.19
CA LEU A 13 4.91 -2.75 9.95
C LEU A 13 5.33 -4.21 10.14
N ALA A 14 4.65 -5.11 9.45
CA ALA A 14 5.01 -6.51 9.30
C ALA A 14 5.16 -6.86 7.82
N ASN A 15 6.02 -7.83 7.50
CA ASN A 15 6.12 -8.36 6.15
C ASN A 15 4.81 -9.08 5.79
N VAL A 16 4.32 -8.84 4.59
CA VAL A 16 3.10 -9.44 4.06
C VAL A 16 3.40 -9.99 2.68
N ASP A 17 2.87 -11.16 2.41
CA ASP A 17 2.96 -11.81 1.10
C ASP A 17 1.86 -11.24 0.20
N ILE A 18 2.28 -10.71 -0.97
CA ILE A 18 1.39 -10.14 -1.97
C ILE A 18 1.91 -10.45 -3.38
N PRO A 19 1.06 -10.45 -4.41
CA PRO A 19 1.46 -10.71 -5.80
C PRO A 19 2.59 -9.83 -6.32
N ASP A 20 2.73 -8.60 -5.84
CA ASP A 20 3.77 -7.66 -6.28
C ASP A 20 5.19 -8.16 -6.00
N LEU A 21 5.38 -9.08 -5.04
CA LEU A 21 6.68 -9.71 -4.76
C LEU A 21 7.17 -10.57 -5.94
N GLU A 22 6.27 -11.07 -6.76
CA GLU A 22 6.56 -11.82 -7.98
C GLU A 22 6.44 -10.95 -9.24
N LEU A 23 5.42 -10.10 -9.30
CA LEU A 23 5.14 -9.27 -10.48
C LEU A 23 6.21 -8.21 -10.74
N LEU A 24 6.72 -7.55 -9.69
CA LEU A 24 7.72 -6.49 -9.85
C LEU A 24 9.06 -7.04 -10.40
N PRO A 25 9.65 -8.13 -9.88
CA PRO A 25 10.85 -8.71 -10.48
C PRO A 25 10.63 -9.23 -11.91
N ALA A 26 9.45 -9.76 -12.22
CA ALA A 26 9.11 -10.21 -13.56
C ALA A 26 9.02 -9.05 -14.55
N ALA A 27 8.41 -7.93 -14.14
CA ALA A 27 8.28 -6.75 -14.99
C ALA A 27 9.58 -5.93 -15.11
N TYR A 28 10.42 -5.96 -14.07
CA TYR A 28 11.66 -5.18 -13.99
C TYR A 28 12.84 -6.08 -13.64
N PRO A 29 13.48 -6.75 -14.61
CA PRO A 29 14.56 -7.73 -14.38
C PRO A 29 15.80 -7.17 -13.65
N ALA A 30 15.99 -5.84 -13.63
CA ALA A 30 17.06 -5.20 -12.89
C ALA A 30 16.80 -5.10 -11.38
N VAL A 31 15.58 -5.34 -10.94
CA VAL A 31 15.21 -5.32 -9.52
C VAL A 31 15.79 -6.56 -8.83
N ARG A 32 16.63 -6.32 -7.81
CA ARG A 32 17.30 -7.39 -7.05
C ARG A 32 16.53 -7.85 -5.82
N SER A 33 15.74 -6.99 -5.24
CA SER A 33 14.92 -7.32 -4.07
C SER A 33 13.65 -6.49 -4.02
N VAL A 34 12.56 -7.13 -3.65
CA VAL A 34 11.27 -6.48 -3.37
C VAL A 34 10.87 -6.85 -1.95
N ARG A 35 10.33 -5.88 -1.23
CA ARG A 35 9.77 -6.09 0.11
C ARG A 35 8.47 -5.34 0.22
N PHE A 36 7.43 -6.03 0.63
CA PHE A 36 6.17 -5.40 0.97
C PHE A 36 5.89 -5.52 2.47
N GLN A 37 5.43 -4.43 3.05
CA GLN A 37 5.11 -4.37 4.47
C GLN A 37 3.79 -3.63 4.66
N ALA A 38 2.94 -4.13 5.54
CA ALA A 38 1.70 -3.50 5.92
C ALA A 38 1.60 -3.39 7.45
N GLY A 39 0.79 -2.45 7.91
CA GLY A 39 0.58 -2.24 9.33
C GLY A 39 -0.71 -1.51 9.62
N LEU A 40 -1.14 -1.60 10.86
CA LEU A 40 -2.27 -0.86 11.38
C LEU A 40 -1.77 0.37 12.13
N GLU A 41 -2.57 1.42 12.13
CA GLU A 41 -2.27 2.64 12.86
C GLU A 41 -2.10 2.37 14.36
N LEU A 42 -3.08 1.69 14.96
CA LEU A 42 -3.07 1.38 16.37
C LEU A 42 -2.15 0.21 16.66
N GLY A 43 -1.07 0.47 17.41
CA GLY A 43 -0.09 -0.55 17.78
C GLY A 43 -0.73 -1.75 18.50
N LEU A 44 -1.75 -1.51 19.33
CA LEU A 44 -2.47 -2.58 20.03
C LEU A 44 -3.12 -3.56 19.03
N LEU A 45 -3.79 -3.06 18.01
CA LEU A 45 -4.40 -3.89 16.98
C LEU A 45 -3.34 -4.58 16.12
N HIS A 46 -2.26 -3.89 15.79
CA HIS A 46 -1.15 -4.46 15.03
C HIS A 46 -0.51 -5.64 15.75
N TYR A 47 -0.16 -5.49 17.02
CA TYR A 47 0.43 -6.57 17.81
C TYR A 47 -0.59 -7.67 18.17
N GLY A 48 -1.88 -7.31 18.31
CA GLY A 48 -2.97 -8.28 18.45
C GLY A 48 -3.07 -9.20 17.23
N MET A 49 -3.02 -8.64 16.03
CA MET A 49 -2.97 -9.44 14.77
C MET A 49 -1.73 -10.32 14.68
N TRP A 50 -0.57 -9.81 15.11
CA TRP A 50 0.66 -10.60 15.18
C TRP A 50 0.54 -11.79 16.14
N LEU A 51 -0.09 -11.60 17.30
CA LEU A 51 -0.37 -12.68 18.26
C LEU A 51 -1.31 -13.73 17.65
N ILE A 52 -2.39 -13.29 16.99
CA ILE A 52 -3.33 -14.18 16.28
C ILE A 52 -2.60 -15.00 15.23
N ALA A 53 -1.74 -14.37 14.42
CA ALA A 53 -0.91 -15.06 13.43
C ALA A 53 0.04 -16.08 14.07
N GLY A 54 0.63 -15.76 15.24
CA GLY A 54 1.45 -16.68 16.00
C GLY A 54 0.68 -17.92 16.48
N ILE A 55 -0.53 -17.72 17.00
CA ILE A 55 -1.43 -18.81 17.43
C ILE A 55 -1.83 -19.69 16.25
N ALA A 56 -2.12 -19.07 15.10
CA ALA A 56 -2.41 -19.79 13.85
C ALA A 56 -1.22 -20.63 13.39
N ARG A 57 0.00 -20.09 13.47
CA ARG A 57 1.23 -20.77 13.08
C ARG A 57 1.52 -22.04 13.88
N ILE A 58 1.22 -22.05 15.17
CA ILE A 58 1.38 -23.23 16.03
C ILE A 58 0.20 -24.21 15.91
N GLY A 59 -0.80 -23.91 15.07
CA GLY A 59 -1.92 -24.81 14.78
C GLY A 59 -2.96 -24.92 15.90
N LEU A 60 -2.92 -24.06 16.92
CA LEU A 60 -3.84 -24.10 18.04
C LEU A 60 -5.28 -23.81 17.62
N VAL A 61 -5.47 -22.92 16.66
CA VAL A 61 -6.76 -22.61 16.03
C VAL A 61 -6.65 -22.84 14.53
N ARG A 62 -7.36 -23.86 14.03
CA ARG A 62 -7.34 -24.23 12.61
C ARG A 62 -8.23 -23.36 11.72
N ASP A 63 -9.30 -22.84 12.31
CA ASP A 63 -10.28 -22.03 11.56
C ASP A 63 -10.60 -20.76 12.33
N TRP A 64 -10.05 -19.65 11.82
CA TRP A 64 -10.28 -18.32 12.35
C TRP A 64 -11.55 -17.65 11.83
N SER A 65 -12.20 -18.23 10.80
CA SER A 65 -13.42 -17.65 10.21
C SER A 65 -14.54 -17.53 11.25
N ARG A 66 -14.63 -18.49 12.17
CA ARG A 66 -15.60 -18.48 13.27
C ARG A 66 -15.41 -17.34 14.25
N TRP A 67 -14.18 -16.83 14.36
CA TRP A 67 -13.80 -15.74 15.26
C TRP A 67 -13.82 -14.37 14.58
N SER A 68 -14.10 -14.31 13.27
CA SER A 68 -14.09 -13.05 12.50
C SER A 68 -15.03 -12.00 13.10
N LYS A 69 -16.28 -12.37 13.37
CA LYS A 69 -17.28 -11.44 13.95
C LYS A 69 -16.88 -10.89 15.33
N PRO A 70 -16.50 -11.72 16.33
CA PRO A 70 -16.02 -11.17 17.62
C PRO A 70 -14.73 -10.36 17.49
N ILE A 71 -13.78 -10.71 16.59
CA ILE A 71 -12.57 -9.93 16.36
C ILE A 71 -12.91 -8.56 15.78
N VAL A 72 -13.80 -8.50 14.77
CA VAL A 72 -14.27 -7.24 14.19
C VAL A 72 -14.95 -6.38 15.25
N ARG A 73 -15.90 -6.92 16.03
CA ARG A 73 -16.55 -6.16 17.10
C ARG A 73 -15.56 -5.63 18.14
N ALA A 74 -14.56 -6.43 18.50
CA ALA A 74 -13.51 -5.98 19.42
C ALA A 74 -12.69 -4.85 18.81
N SER A 75 -12.36 -4.91 17.51
CA SER A 75 -11.62 -3.84 16.84
C SER A 75 -12.41 -2.54 16.71
N GLU A 76 -13.75 -2.61 16.57
CA GLU A 76 -14.64 -1.45 16.50
C GLU A 76 -14.60 -0.60 17.79
N TRP A 77 -14.33 -1.18 18.94
CA TRP A 77 -14.17 -0.43 20.21
C TRP A 77 -12.99 0.55 20.16
N PHE A 78 -12.00 0.26 19.34
CA PHE A 78 -10.78 1.05 19.20
C PHE A 78 -10.83 2.08 18.06
N ILE A 79 -11.91 2.12 17.26
CA ILE A 79 -12.06 3.07 16.14
C ILE A 79 -11.84 4.52 16.59
N ARG A 80 -12.34 4.86 17.80
CA ARG A 80 -12.21 6.22 18.34
C ARG A 80 -10.78 6.62 18.72
N TRP A 81 -9.85 5.68 18.77
CA TRP A 81 -8.45 5.92 19.16
C TRP A 81 -7.54 6.05 17.93
N GLY A 82 -8.06 5.74 16.77
CA GLY A 82 -7.38 5.95 15.49
C GLY A 82 -7.68 7.32 14.90
N THR A 83 -6.90 7.68 13.90
CA THR A 83 -7.18 8.81 13.01
C THR A 83 -7.71 8.27 11.69
N ASP A 84 -8.42 9.12 10.92
CA ASP A 84 -8.86 8.75 9.58
C ASP A 84 -7.72 8.91 8.54
N THR A 85 -6.47 8.74 8.98
CA THR A 85 -5.28 8.98 8.17
C THR A 85 -4.59 7.66 7.83
N GLY A 86 -4.43 7.41 6.54
CA GLY A 86 -3.68 6.29 6.01
C GLY A 86 -2.59 6.75 5.05
N GLY A 87 -1.68 5.85 4.71
CA GLY A 87 -0.66 6.18 3.73
C GLY A 87 0.10 4.99 3.20
N MET A 88 0.78 5.22 2.09
CA MET A 88 1.67 4.29 1.42
C MET A 88 3.03 4.96 1.22
N GLN A 89 4.09 4.21 1.33
CA GLN A 89 5.44 4.68 1.05
C GLN A 89 6.17 3.70 0.14
N ILE A 90 6.77 4.22 -0.91
CA ILE A 90 7.64 3.46 -1.80
C ILE A 90 9.06 3.97 -1.63
N ASN A 91 10.00 3.07 -1.37
CA ASN A 91 11.43 3.35 -1.30
C ASN A 91 12.13 2.61 -2.43
N LEU A 92 12.73 3.35 -3.33
CA LEU A 92 13.55 2.81 -4.41
C LEU A 92 15.01 3.15 -4.16
N ARG A 93 15.86 2.14 -4.18
CA ARG A 93 17.32 2.31 -4.03
C ARG A 93 18.02 1.66 -5.19
N GLY A 94 18.90 2.40 -5.83
CA GLY A 94 19.61 1.92 -7.01
C GLY A 94 20.69 2.89 -7.45
N LEU A 95 20.99 2.85 -8.73
CA LEU A 95 21.92 3.76 -9.40
C LEU A 95 21.13 4.59 -10.41
N ASP A 96 21.49 5.84 -10.57
CA ASP A 96 20.96 6.70 -11.62
C ASP A 96 21.63 6.40 -12.99
N HIS A 97 21.25 7.15 -14.03
CA HIS A 97 21.84 7.01 -15.37
C HIS A 97 23.34 7.29 -15.41
N GLN A 98 23.87 8.00 -14.41
CA GLN A 98 25.30 8.32 -14.28
C GLN A 98 26.02 7.33 -13.35
N GLN A 99 25.39 6.20 -12.99
CA GLN A 99 25.89 5.18 -12.07
C GLN A 99 26.17 5.71 -10.65
N GLN A 100 25.49 6.80 -10.24
CA GLN A 100 25.58 7.33 -8.91
C GLN A 100 24.47 6.76 -8.02
N PRO A 101 24.73 6.53 -6.73
CA PRO A 101 23.71 6.07 -5.80
C PRO A 101 22.50 7.00 -5.75
N LEU A 102 21.32 6.43 -5.94
CA LEU A 102 20.06 7.14 -5.92
C LEU A 102 19.08 6.45 -4.97
N HIS A 103 18.49 7.24 -4.09
CA HIS A 103 17.38 6.82 -3.24
C HIS A 103 16.20 7.74 -3.46
N LEU A 104 15.09 7.16 -3.89
CA LEU A 104 13.80 7.84 -4.03
C LEU A 104 12.87 7.35 -2.94
N LYS A 105 12.24 8.26 -2.24
CA LYS A 105 11.16 8.00 -1.28
C LYS A 105 9.92 8.73 -1.76
N TRP A 106 8.90 7.98 -2.13
CA TRP A 106 7.60 8.54 -2.48
C TRP A 106 6.58 8.16 -1.40
N VAL A 107 5.88 9.16 -0.87
CA VAL A 107 4.85 9.00 0.14
C VAL A 107 3.53 9.46 -0.45
N LEU A 108 2.51 8.65 -0.32
CA LEU A 108 1.12 8.97 -0.60
C LEU A 108 0.36 8.94 0.72
N GLY A 109 -0.26 10.04 1.10
CA GLY A 109 -1.09 10.13 2.29
C GLY A 109 -2.54 10.43 1.93
N ALA A 110 -3.46 9.92 2.73
CA ALA A 110 -4.88 10.20 2.64
C ALA A 110 -5.43 10.51 4.03
N THR A 111 -6.21 11.56 4.14
CA THR A 111 -6.89 12.00 5.35
C THR A 111 -8.41 11.91 5.16
N GLU A 112 -9.18 12.27 6.18
CA GLU A 112 -10.65 12.33 6.10
C GLU A 112 -11.32 11.01 5.68
N GLY A 113 -10.70 9.88 6.02
CA GLY A 113 -11.24 8.56 5.68
C GLY A 113 -11.19 8.19 4.19
N ILE A 114 -10.47 8.97 3.35
CA ILE A 114 -10.40 8.76 1.89
C ILE A 114 -9.51 7.58 1.50
N GLY A 115 -8.67 7.08 2.41
CA GLY A 115 -7.74 5.98 2.12
C GLY A 115 -8.34 4.79 1.35
N PRO A 116 -9.51 4.24 1.72
CA PRO A 116 -10.17 3.14 1.01
C PRO A 116 -10.54 3.44 -0.44
N TYR A 117 -10.65 4.71 -0.84
CA TYR A 117 -10.97 5.11 -2.22
C TYR A 117 -9.76 5.06 -3.15
N ILE A 118 -8.53 5.08 -2.62
CA ILE A 118 -7.31 5.06 -3.44
C ILE A 118 -7.28 3.91 -4.45
N PRO A 119 -7.56 2.65 -4.08
CA PRO A 119 -7.60 1.56 -5.06
C PRO A 119 -8.68 1.74 -6.13
N THR A 120 -9.82 2.39 -5.80
CA THR A 120 -10.91 2.59 -6.75
C THR A 120 -10.58 3.62 -7.81
N LEU A 121 -9.69 4.59 -7.55
CA LEU A 121 -9.22 5.54 -8.55
C LEU A 121 -8.58 4.85 -9.74
N SER A 122 -7.75 3.83 -9.49
CA SER A 122 -7.16 3.03 -10.56
C SER A 122 -8.22 2.33 -11.43
N ALA A 123 -9.26 1.80 -10.81
CA ALA A 123 -10.37 1.18 -11.53
C ALA A 123 -11.14 2.20 -12.39
N LEU A 124 -11.37 3.41 -11.89
CA LEU A 124 -12.00 4.50 -12.65
C LEU A 124 -11.18 4.91 -13.86
N ILE A 125 -9.86 5.11 -13.69
CA ILE A 125 -8.94 5.45 -14.79
C ILE A 125 -9.02 4.38 -15.88
N LEU A 126 -8.91 3.10 -15.50
CA LEU A 126 -8.97 2.00 -16.45
C LEU A 126 -10.32 1.90 -17.16
N ALA A 127 -11.43 2.09 -16.43
CA ALA A 127 -12.77 2.09 -17.02
C ALA A 127 -12.92 3.20 -18.07
N ARG A 128 -12.46 4.42 -17.77
CA ARG A 128 -12.47 5.54 -18.73
C ARG A 128 -11.61 5.25 -19.95
N ARG A 129 -10.40 4.72 -19.77
CA ARG A 129 -9.49 4.36 -20.88
C ARG A 129 -10.02 3.22 -21.73
N LEU A 130 -10.75 2.28 -21.15
CA LEU A 130 -11.46 1.24 -21.90
C LEU A 130 -12.59 1.82 -22.77
N ILE A 131 -13.40 2.74 -22.19
CA ILE A 131 -14.50 3.40 -22.90
C ILE A 131 -13.99 4.29 -24.02
N SER A 132 -12.89 5.04 -23.79
CA SER A 132 -12.28 5.90 -24.83
C SER A 132 -11.50 5.13 -25.90
N GLY A 133 -11.28 3.81 -25.71
CA GLY A 133 -10.52 2.99 -26.65
C GLY A 133 -8.99 3.17 -26.54
N GLU A 134 -8.52 3.90 -25.54
CA GLU A 134 -7.07 4.10 -25.30
C GLU A 134 -6.37 2.85 -24.74
N LEU A 135 -7.12 1.93 -24.12
CA LEU A 135 -6.59 0.69 -23.60
C LEU A 135 -6.85 -0.44 -24.59
N SER A 136 -5.78 -0.97 -25.16
CA SER A 136 -5.82 -2.06 -26.15
C SER A 136 -5.75 -3.45 -25.52
N GLU A 137 -5.21 -3.54 -24.32
CA GLU A 137 -5.02 -4.79 -23.57
C GLU A 137 -6.35 -5.48 -23.30
N ARG A 138 -6.36 -6.79 -23.45
CA ARG A 138 -7.56 -7.64 -23.27
C ARG A 138 -7.23 -8.83 -22.37
N GLY A 139 -8.24 -9.28 -21.63
CA GLY A 139 -8.13 -10.45 -20.77
C GLY A 139 -7.92 -10.11 -19.29
N ALA A 140 -7.62 -11.13 -18.49
CA ALA A 140 -7.31 -10.99 -17.07
C ALA A 140 -5.80 -10.77 -16.92
N ILE A 141 -5.40 -9.54 -16.71
CA ILE A 141 -3.99 -9.13 -16.57
C ILE A 141 -3.80 -8.30 -15.31
N PRO A 142 -2.59 -8.33 -14.70
CA PRO A 142 -2.27 -7.43 -13.59
C PRO A 142 -2.34 -5.95 -14.03
N CYS A 143 -2.84 -5.10 -13.14
CA CYS A 143 -2.88 -3.65 -13.38
C CYS A 143 -1.49 -3.03 -13.19
N MET A 144 -0.57 -3.33 -14.10
CA MET A 144 0.79 -2.79 -14.11
C MET A 144 1.05 -2.01 -15.38
N ASN A 145 1.58 -0.80 -15.24
CA ASN A 145 1.96 0.07 -16.37
C ASN A 145 0.80 0.39 -17.35
N LEU A 146 -0.45 0.25 -16.93
CA LEU A 146 -1.61 0.50 -17.79
C LEU A 146 -1.97 1.99 -17.87
N PHE A 147 -1.42 2.81 -16.98
CA PHE A 147 -1.55 4.27 -16.99
C PHE A 147 -0.39 4.93 -16.24
N PRO A 148 -0.03 6.17 -16.57
CA PRO A 148 1.03 6.91 -15.88
C PRO A 148 0.55 7.43 -14.51
N LEU A 149 1.51 7.72 -13.62
CA LEU A 149 1.22 8.30 -12.30
C LEU A 149 0.42 9.61 -12.39
N SER A 150 0.69 10.43 -13.41
CA SER A 150 -0.03 11.69 -13.66
C SER A 150 -1.54 11.49 -13.86
N ALA A 151 -1.98 10.38 -14.44
CA ALA A 151 -3.41 10.07 -14.56
C ALA A 151 -4.04 9.80 -13.19
N PHE A 152 -3.30 9.13 -12.29
CA PHE A 152 -3.74 8.94 -10.91
C PHE A 152 -3.81 10.27 -10.16
N GLU A 153 -2.79 11.12 -10.29
CA GLU A 153 -2.74 12.44 -9.67
C GLU A 153 -3.91 13.33 -10.13
N GLN A 154 -4.24 13.26 -11.41
CA GLN A 154 -5.40 13.98 -11.97
C GLN A 154 -6.73 13.49 -11.39
N GLU A 155 -6.91 12.17 -11.29
CA GLU A 155 -8.13 11.58 -10.73
C GLU A 155 -8.26 11.84 -9.22
N ALA A 156 -7.14 11.97 -8.52
CA ALA A 156 -7.08 12.27 -7.08
C ALA A 156 -7.35 13.76 -6.76
N GLN A 157 -7.42 14.65 -7.77
CA GLN A 157 -7.66 16.08 -7.54
C GLN A 157 -8.99 16.33 -6.83
N GLY A 158 -8.95 17.20 -5.83
CA GLY A 158 -10.14 17.53 -5.02
C GLY A 158 -10.46 16.52 -3.90
N LEU A 159 -9.71 15.42 -3.80
CA LEU A 159 -9.78 14.50 -2.68
C LEU A 159 -8.74 14.88 -1.62
N ALA A 160 -8.97 14.47 -0.37
CA ALA A 160 -8.02 14.67 0.73
C ALA A 160 -6.83 13.68 0.63
N ILE A 161 -6.16 13.71 -0.52
CA ILE A 161 -4.99 12.90 -0.88
C ILE A 161 -3.84 13.83 -1.19
N TYR A 162 -2.66 13.52 -0.65
CA TYR A 162 -1.43 14.24 -0.97
C TYR A 162 -0.30 13.26 -1.27
N HIS A 163 0.71 13.72 -1.99
CA HIS A 163 1.91 12.95 -2.24
C HIS A 163 3.17 13.80 -2.10
N GLN A 164 4.28 13.18 -1.77
CA GLN A 164 5.59 13.80 -1.63
C GLN A 164 6.65 12.89 -2.24
N LEU A 165 7.57 13.46 -2.99
CA LEU A 165 8.73 12.77 -3.54
C LEU A 165 10.01 13.39 -2.97
N GLU A 166 10.76 12.58 -2.25
CA GLU A 166 12.08 12.95 -1.74
C GLU A 166 13.14 12.22 -2.57
N THR A 167 14.16 12.95 -3.00
CA THR A 167 15.27 12.40 -3.79
C THR A 167 16.57 12.65 -3.04
N HIS A 168 17.27 11.58 -2.72
CA HIS A 168 18.58 11.64 -2.09
C HIS A 168 19.61 11.06 -3.08
N ARG A 169 20.62 11.87 -3.40
CA ARG A 169 21.79 11.45 -4.18
C ARG A 169 22.95 11.30 -3.21
N GLY A 170 23.62 10.16 -3.26
CA GLY A 170 24.79 9.88 -2.45
C GLY A 170 26.07 10.49 -2.99
#